data_9ff1c254e35561a67080e1cea0819598
#
_entry.id   9ff1c254e35561a67080e1cea0819598
#
_cell.length_a   1.000
_cell.length_b   1.000
_cell.length_c   1.000
_cell.angle_alpha   90.00
_cell.angle_beta   90.00
_cell.angle_gamma   90.00
#
_symmetry.space_group_name_H-M   'P 1'
#
loop_
_entity.id
_entity.type
_entity.pdbx_description
1 polymer ?
#
loop_
_entity_poly.entity_id
_entity_poly.type
_entity_poly.pdbx_seq_one_letter_code
_entity_poly.pdbx_strand_id
1 'polypeptide(L)'
;MKILLVGEFSRLHNSLKEGLQSNGHEVVILGFNDGFKNFPVDYKLTKKWDSGILKKIKILVLLLTGFDISSFLTYKQFSNIKHHFQNFDIVQLINENSFFCNFYYEKKILQYLFSNNKKIFLLSCGNDYINVNHNFRNPNYKSIVQPYREGKIKDSDFSNTLKYLSKEFEKLHHFIFNNIEGIIASDMDYHIPLKNEKKYLGLIQNPINQVTVASATNDISWVNSGD
;
A
#
# COMPACT_ATOMS: atom_id res chain seq x y z
N MET A 1 14.24 -9.64 -16.03
CA MET A 1 14.21 -8.27 -15.47
C MET A 1 14.40 -8.34 -13.98
N LYS A 2 14.91 -7.27 -13.39
CA LYS A 2 15.01 -7.10 -11.94
C LYS A 2 13.85 -6.22 -11.45
N ILE A 3 13.01 -6.75 -10.56
CA ILE A 3 11.74 -6.12 -10.16
C ILE A 3 11.72 -5.94 -8.64
N LEU A 4 11.41 -4.71 -8.18
CA LEU A 4 11.19 -4.37 -6.78
C LEU A 4 9.69 -4.17 -6.54
N LEU A 5 9.13 -4.94 -5.63
CA LEU A 5 7.77 -4.78 -5.13
C LEU A 5 7.82 -4.10 -3.76
N VAL A 6 7.16 -2.94 -3.62
CA VAL A 6 7.18 -2.14 -2.40
C VAL A 6 5.85 -2.25 -1.68
N GLY A 7 5.90 -2.76 -0.46
CA GLY A 7 4.74 -3.06 0.37
C GLY A 7 4.26 -4.51 0.21
N GLU A 8 3.47 -4.98 1.18
CA GLU A 8 2.79 -6.27 1.14
C GLU A 8 1.42 -6.14 1.81
N PHE A 9 0.36 -6.45 1.07
CA PHE A 9 -1.01 -6.50 1.59
C PHE A 9 -1.65 -7.82 1.20
N SER A 10 -2.09 -8.57 2.19
CA SER A 10 -2.92 -9.78 1.99
C SER A 10 -2.36 -10.79 0.98
N ARG A 11 -1.05 -11.01 0.98
CA ARG A 11 -0.28 -11.91 0.08
C ARG A 11 -0.19 -11.42 -1.39
N LEU A 12 -0.68 -10.23 -1.71
CA LEU A 12 -0.77 -9.75 -3.09
C LEU A 12 0.60 -9.73 -3.79
N HIS A 13 1.59 -9.04 -3.19
CA HIS A 13 2.93 -9.00 -3.77
C HIS A 13 3.68 -10.32 -3.67
N ASN A 14 3.39 -11.17 -2.68
CA ASN A 14 3.94 -12.53 -2.62
C ASN A 14 3.44 -13.37 -3.80
N SER A 15 2.13 -13.38 -4.08
CA SER A 15 1.57 -14.11 -5.23
C SER A 15 2.10 -13.56 -6.56
N LEU A 16 2.24 -12.24 -6.69
CA LEU A 16 2.83 -11.61 -7.87
C LEU A 16 4.31 -12.00 -8.02
N LYS A 17 5.08 -12.01 -6.93
CA LYS A 17 6.49 -12.46 -6.93
C LYS A 17 6.62 -13.89 -7.43
N GLU A 18 5.81 -14.81 -6.90
CA GLU A 18 5.81 -16.23 -7.32
C GLU A 18 5.59 -16.36 -8.84
N GLY A 19 4.58 -15.66 -9.39
CA GLY A 19 4.29 -15.68 -10.82
C GLY A 19 5.40 -15.05 -11.67
N LEU A 20 5.98 -13.93 -11.23
CA LEU A 20 7.08 -13.30 -11.93
C LEU A 20 8.36 -14.12 -11.90
N GLN A 21 8.66 -14.78 -10.78
CA GLN A 21 9.82 -15.67 -10.66
C GLN A 21 9.68 -16.93 -11.54
N SER A 22 8.46 -17.50 -11.66
CA SER A 22 8.21 -18.61 -12.57
C SER A 22 8.45 -18.24 -14.04
N ASN A 23 8.32 -16.95 -14.38
CA ASN A 23 8.64 -16.40 -15.70
C ASN A 23 10.12 -15.94 -15.83
N GLY A 24 11.01 -16.33 -14.90
CA GLY A 24 12.44 -16.07 -14.98
C GLY A 24 12.87 -14.65 -14.58
N HIS A 25 12.06 -13.93 -13.80
CA HIS A 25 12.43 -12.60 -13.30
C HIS A 25 13.07 -12.69 -11.90
N GLU A 26 14.01 -11.79 -11.61
CA GLU A 26 14.53 -11.55 -10.26
C GLU A 26 13.58 -10.60 -9.54
N VAL A 27 12.96 -11.04 -8.44
CA VAL A 27 11.92 -10.25 -7.75
C VAL A 27 12.24 -10.14 -6.26
N VAL A 28 12.21 -8.92 -5.75
CA VAL A 28 12.48 -8.58 -4.35
C VAL A 28 11.28 -7.82 -3.78
N ILE A 29 10.88 -8.15 -2.54
CA ILE A 29 9.85 -7.43 -1.79
C ILE A 29 10.51 -6.64 -0.66
N LEU A 30 10.25 -5.33 -0.64
CA LEU A 30 10.58 -4.42 0.46
C LEU A 30 9.30 -3.97 1.15
N GLY A 31 9.19 -4.13 2.47
CA GLY A 31 8.02 -3.59 3.17
C GLY A 31 7.87 -4.12 4.59
N PHE A 32 6.66 -3.93 5.10
CA PHE A 32 6.20 -4.54 6.33
C PHE A 32 5.51 -5.87 6.00
N ASN A 33 5.54 -6.84 6.90
CA ASN A 33 4.96 -8.17 6.67
C ASN A 33 3.46 -8.29 6.99
N ASP A 34 2.68 -7.25 6.70
CA ASP A 34 1.21 -7.20 6.85
C ASP A 34 0.68 -7.58 8.26
N GLY A 35 1.36 -7.07 9.30
CA GLY A 35 0.90 -7.19 10.69
C GLY A 35 0.77 -8.64 11.17
N PHE A 36 -0.42 -9.01 11.63
CA PHE A 36 -0.69 -10.35 12.19
C PHE A 36 -0.66 -11.47 11.14
N LYS A 37 -0.91 -11.17 9.87
CA LYS A 37 -0.87 -12.14 8.78
C LYS A 37 0.54 -12.62 8.46
N ASN A 38 1.56 -11.83 8.82
CA ASN A 38 2.98 -12.16 8.78
C ASN A 38 3.46 -12.71 7.42
N PHE A 39 2.98 -12.17 6.30
CA PHE A 39 3.47 -12.54 4.98
C PHE A 39 4.95 -12.18 4.83
N PRO A 40 5.77 -13.06 4.21
CA PRO A 40 7.20 -12.84 4.11
C PRO A 40 7.54 -11.67 3.18
N VAL A 41 8.59 -10.95 3.53
CA VAL A 41 9.22 -9.93 2.68
C VAL A 41 10.74 -10.13 2.72
N ASP A 42 11.45 -9.86 1.62
CA ASP A 42 12.89 -10.05 1.54
C ASP A 42 13.64 -9.02 2.40
N TYR A 43 13.15 -7.77 2.39
CA TYR A 43 13.68 -6.70 3.22
C TYR A 43 12.57 -6.15 4.12
N LYS A 44 12.66 -6.52 5.39
CA LYS A 44 11.64 -6.19 6.37
C LYS A 44 11.89 -4.85 7.05
N LEU A 45 10.90 -3.95 6.96
CA LEU A 45 10.77 -2.79 7.83
C LEU A 45 9.89 -3.15 9.04
N THR A 46 10.18 -2.56 10.18
CA THR A 46 9.42 -2.80 11.41
C THR A 46 8.88 -1.51 11.99
N LYS A 47 7.61 -1.55 12.42
CA LYS A 47 7.03 -0.43 13.17
C LYS A 47 7.69 -0.34 14.55
N LYS A 48 8.44 0.72 14.76
CA LYS A 48 9.14 0.98 16.04
C LYS A 48 8.27 1.79 16.99
N TRP A 49 8.46 1.57 18.29
CA TRP A 49 7.75 2.28 19.36
C TRP A 49 6.22 2.13 19.25
N ASP A 50 5.72 0.97 18.89
CA ASP A 50 4.30 0.75 18.57
C ASP A 50 3.51 0.16 19.75
N SER A 51 4.17 -0.05 20.90
CA SER A 51 3.57 -0.58 22.11
C SER A 51 4.15 0.07 23.37
N GLY A 52 3.48 -0.13 24.51
CA GLY A 52 3.94 0.27 25.83
C GLY A 52 4.17 1.78 25.99
N ILE A 53 5.13 2.13 26.84
CA ILE A 53 5.44 3.52 27.19
C ILE A 53 6.01 4.32 26.02
N LEU A 54 6.79 3.66 25.16
CA LEU A 54 7.37 4.31 23.96
C LEU A 54 6.28 4.78 23.00
N LYS A 55 5.17 4.04 22.87
CA LYS A 55 4.01 4.48 22.07
C LYS A 55 3.41 5.77 22.64
N LYS A 56 3.29 5.88 23.96
CA LYS A 56 2.78 7.10 24.61
C LYS A 56 3.71 8.29 24.40
N ILE A 57 5.02 8.07 24.53
CA ILE A 57 6.05 9.11 24.28
C ILE A 57 5.99 9.62 22.84
N LYS A 58 5.92 8.73 21.83
CA LYS A 58 5.85 9.18 20.43
C LYS A 58 4.58 10.00 20.14
N ILE A 59 3.44 9.62 20.73
CA ILE A 59 2.19 10.38 20.59
C ILE A 59 2.34 11.76 21.24
N LEU A 60 2.90 11.83 22.44
CA LEU A 60 3.12 13.11 23.13
C LEU A 60 4.05 14.03 22.34
N VAL A 61 5.15 13.49 21.80
CA VAL A 61 6.08 14.27 20.96
C VAL A 61 5.39 14.79 19.72
N LEU A 62 4.60 13.94 19.05
CA LEU A 62 3.83 14.38 17.88
C LEU A 62 2.87 15.53 18.22
N LEU A 63 2.15 15.42 19.33
CA LEU A 63 1.18 16.45 19.76
C LEU A 63 1.85 17.77 20.15
N LEU A 64 3.01 17.71 20.81
CA LEU A 64 3.71 18.93 21.29
C LEU A 64 4.57 19.61 20.22
N THR A 65 5.15 18.84 19.31
CA THR A 65 6.16 19.36 18.37
C THR A 65 5.79 19.19 16.89
N GLY A 66 4.76 18.41 16.58
CA GLY A 66 4.45 18.00 15.22
C GLY A 66 5.44 16.97 14.63
N PHE A 67 6.46 16.52 15.40
CA PHE A 67 7.47 15.59 14.92
C PHE A 67 6.99 14.15 14.99
N ASP A 68 6.88 13.52 13.82
CA ASP A 68 6.47 12.11 13.70
C ASP A 68 7.66 11.15 13.82
N ILE A 69 7.88 10.68 15.04
CA ILE A 69 8.94 9.69 15.37
C ILE A 69 8.76 8.41 14.55
N SER A 70 7.53 7.94 14.32
CA SER A 70 7.29 6.70 13.56
C SER A 70 7.83 6.82 12.14
N SER A 71 7.46 7.88 11.44
CA SER A 71 7.93 8.16 10.08
C SER A 71 9.45 8.34 10.02
N PHE A 72 10.03 9.07 10.98
CA PHE A 72 11.49 9.22 11.09
C PHE A 72 12.20 7.88 11.26
N LEU A 73 11.71 7.00 12.16
CA LEU A 73 12.33 5.69 12.40
C LEU A 73 12.19 4.75 11.20
N THR A 74 11.08 4.81 10.46
CA THR A 74 10.92 4.09 9.20
C THR A 74 11.92 4.59 8.15
N TYR A 75 12.01 5.91 7.97
CA TYR A 75 12.99 6.52 7.07
C TYR A 75 14.44 6.14 7.44
N LYS A 76 14.79 6.14 8.73
CA LYS A 76 16.11 5.73 9.19
C LYS A 76 16.41 4.25 8.87
N GLN A 77 15.44 3.35 9.08
CA GLN A 77 15.57 1.94 8.69
C GLN A 77 15.81 1.80 7.18
N PHE A 78 14.98 2.47 6.36
CA PHE A 78 15.17 2.47 4.91
C PHE A 78 16.52 3.02 4.50
N SER A 79 16.96 4.13 5.10
CA SER A 79 18.23 4.78 4.78
C SER A 79 19.45 3.90 5.02
N ASN A 80 19.39 3.00 6.01
CA ASN A 80 20.46 2.05 6.30
C ASN A 80 20.61 0.95 5.23
N ILE A 81 19.51 0.63 4.53
CA ILE A 81 19.48 -0.47 3.54
C ILE A 81 19.19 0.00 2.12
N LYS A 82 19.01 1.30 1.90
CA LYS A 82 18.59 1.86 0.61
C LYS A 82 19.49 1.49 -0.58
N HIS A 83 20.78 1.21 -0.34
CA HIS A 83 21.72 0.81 -1.38
C HIS A 83 21.36 -0.52 -2.08
N HIS A 84 20.52 -1.36 -1.44
CA HIS A 84 19.99 -2.58 -2.06
C HIS A 84 18.88 -2.30 -3.09
N PHE A 85 18.31 -1.08 -3.11
CA PHE A 85 17.13 -0.74 -3.92
C PHE A 85 17.46 0.20 -5.07
N GLN A 86 18.49 -0.14 -5.83
CA GLN A 86 18.97 0.58 -7.02
C GLN A 86 19.02 -0.33 -8.23
N ASN A 87 18.94 0.25 -9.41
CA ASN A 87 19.11 -0.43 -10.70
C ASN A 87 18.06 -1.52 -10.97
N PHE A 88 16.86 -1.40 -10.42
CA PHE A 88 15.73 -2.22 -10.81
C PHE A 88 15.16 -1.73 -12.15
N ASP A 89 14.75 -2.69 -12.98
CA ASP A 89 14.07 -2.38 -14.24
C ASP A 89 12.66 -1.85 -13.99
N ILE A 90 11.99 -2.41 -12.97
CA ILE A 90 10.63 -2.05 -12.54
C ILE A 90 10.59 -1.93 -11.03
N VAL A 91 9.91 -0.90 -10.55
CA VAL A 91 9.46 -0.76 -9.16
C VAL A 91 7.94 -0.67 -9.18
N GLN A 92 7.25 -1.51 -8.42
CA GLN A 92 5.81 -1.41 -8.21
C GLN A 92 5.52 -1.05 -6.76
N LEU A 93 4.85 0.08 -6.55
CA LEU A 93 4.30 0.48 -5.25
C LEU A 93 2.94 -0.20 -5.06
N ILE A 94 2.69 -0.77 -3.88
CA ILE A 94 1.41 -1.42 -3.58
C ILE A 94 0.29 -0.41 -3.32
N ASN A 95 0.66 0.81 -2.89
CA ASN A 95 -0.24 1.91 -2.55
C ASN A 95 0.54 3.24 -2.55
N GLU A 96 -0.14 4.37 -2.57
CA GLU A 96 0.49 5.70 -2.48
C GLU A 96 1.27 5.91 -1.18
N ASN A 97 0.83 5.31 -0.07
CA ASN A 97 1.49 5.38 1.24
C ASN A 97 2.10 4.02 1.63
N SER A 98 3.01 3.51 0.80
CA SER A 98 3.60 2.18 0.93
C SER A 98 4.45 1.99 2.19
N PHE A 99 4.98 3.07 2.75
CA PHE A 99 5.83 3.06 3.96
C PHE A 99 5.10 3.54 5.22
N PHE A 100 3.81 3.91 5.11
CA PHE A 100 2.99 4.43 6.21
C PHE A 100 3.61 5.64 6.92
N CYS A 101 4.39 6.42 6.21
CA CYS A 101 5.00 7.64 6.73
C CYS A 101 4.11 8.88 6.48
N ASN A 102 4.39 9.97 7.20
CA ASN A 102 3.88 11.28 6.84
C ASN A 102 4.49 11.72 5.49
N PHE A 103 3.87 12.72 4.86
CA PHE A 103 4.27 13.21 3.53
C PHE A 103 5.77 13.47 3.38
N TYR A 104 6.40 14.08 4.38
CA TYR A 104 7.82 14.46 4.30
C TYR A 104 8.75 13.24 4.16
N TYR A 105 8.57 12.23 5.02
CA TYR A 105 9.42 11.04 4.99
C TYR A 105 9.03 10.05 3.89
N GLU A 106 7.73 9.91 3.61
CA GLU A 106 7.25 9.10 2.47
C GLU A 106 7.86 9.62 1.16
N LYS A 107 7.75 10.94 0.92
CA LYS A 107 8.34 11.58 -0.25
C LYS A 107 9.85 11.35 -0.36
N LYS A 108 10.60 11.45 0.75
CA LYS A 108 12.06 11.22 0.73
C LYS A 108 12.42 9.79 0.32
N ILE A 109 11.69 8.80 0.82
CA ILE A 109 11.89 7.39 0.45
C ILE A 109 11.56 7.18 -1.02
N LEU A 110 10.38 7.62 -1.44
CA LEU A 110 9.93 7.49 -2.83
C LEU A 110 10.83 8.22 -3.80
N GLN A 111 11.29 9.43 -3.47
CA GLN A 111 12.22 10.18 -4.32
C GLN A 111 13.53 9.42 -4.56
N TYR A 112 14.06 8.74 -3.53
CA TYR A 112 15.23 7.89 -3.70
C TYR A 112 14.93 6.73 -4.65
N LEU A 113 13.80 6.04 -4.48
CA LEU A 113 13.42 4.93 -5.36
C LEU A 113 13.22 5.38 -6.80
N PHE A 114 12.57 6.54 -7.01
CA PHE A 114 12.31 7.09 -8.35
C PHE A 114 13.61 7.50 -9.06
N SER A 115 14.56 8.08 -8.33
CA SER A 115 15.83 8.55 -8.91
C SER A 115 16.84 7.45 -9.21
N ASN A 116 16.68 6.25 -8.66
CA ASN A 116 17.68 5.17 -8.76
C ASN A 116 17.18 3.92 -9.50
N ASN A 117 15.97 3.97 -10.09
CA ASN A 117 15.37 2.85 -10.80
C ASN A 117 14.74 3.32 -12.13
N LYS A 118 14.49 2.39 -13.07
CA LYS A 118 14.11 2.77 -14.44
C LYS A 118 12.64 3.15 -14.59
N LYS A 119 11.71 2.25 -14.19
CA LYS A 119 10.27 2.44 -14.38
C LYS A 119 9.53 2.21 -13.08
N ILE A 120 8.63 3.11 -12.77
CA ILE A 120 7.84 3.07 -11.54
C ILE A 120 6.37 2.90 -11.89
N PHE A 121 5.72 1.93 -11.26
CA PHE A 121 4.29 1.70 -11.37
C PHE A 121 3.62 1.77 -10.01
N LEU A 122 2.36 2.18 -9.99
CA LEU A 122 1.52 2.20 -8.80
C LEU A 122 0.41 1.17 -8.96
N LEU A 123 0.22 0.32 -7.95
CA LEU A 123 -0.98 -0.46 -7.79
C LEU A 123 -1.94 0.32 -6.90
N SER A 124 -3.16 0.56 -7.36
CA SER A 124 -4.23 1.08 -6.51
C SER A 124 -4.85 -0.09 -5.75
N CYS A 125 -4.48 -0.18 -4.48
CA CYS A 125 -4.92 -1.23 -3.55
C CYS A 125 -5.04 -0.64 -2.14
N GLY A 126 -6.19 -0.78 -1.51
CA GLY A 126 -6.50 -0.11 -0.25
C GLY A 126 -6.88 1.37 -0.44
N ASN A 127 -7.04 2.11 0.63
CA ASN A 127 -7.40 3.52 0.53
C ASN A 127 -6.27 4.34 -0.09
N ASP A 128 -6.60 5.16 -1.09
CA ASP A 128 -5.74 6.16 -1.70
C ASP A 128 -6.51 7.49 -1.88
N TYR A 129 -5.80 8.54 -2.32
CA TYR A 129 -6.42 9.85 -2.51
C TYR A 129 -7.54 9.82 -3.56
N ILE A 130 -7.32 9.20 -4.73
CA ILE A 130 -8.30 9.19 -5.82
C ILE A 130 -9.56 8.44 -5.40
N ASN A 131 -9.43 7.23 -4.86
CA ASN A 131 -10.56 6.41 -4.45
C ASN A 131 -11.39 7.10 -3.37
N VAL A 132 -10.75 7.55 -2.29
CA VAL A 132 -11.45 8.19 -1.17
C VAL A 132 -12.10 9.49 -1.61
N ASN A 133 -11.41 10.33 -2.39
CA ASN A 133 -11.94 11.59 -2.90
C ASN A 133 -13.13 11.36 -3.87
N HIS A 134 -13.04 10.37 -4.76
CA HIS A 134 -14.14 9.98 -5.64
C HIS A 134 -15.37 9.58 -4.82
N ASN A 135 -15.19 8.71 -3.83
CA ASN A 135 -16.27 8.24 -2.97
C ASN A 135 -16.94 9.37 -2.17
N PHE A 136 -16.18 10.37 -1.73
CA PHE A 136 -16.71 11.54 -1.04
C PHE A 136 -17.47 12.49 -1.97
N ARG A 137 -17.00 12.71 -3.19
CA ARG A 137 -17.62 13.62 -4.17
C ARG A 137 -18.85 13.06 -4.86
N ASN A 138 -19.05 11.73 -4.82
CA ASN A 138 -20.16 11.06 -5.47
C ASN A 138 -21.16 10.47 -4.45
N PRO A 139 -22.09 11.26 -3.89
CA PRO A 139 -23.00 10.83 -2.83
C PRO A 139 -23.93 9.67 -3.23
N ASN A 140 -24.20 9.52 -4.52
CA ASN A 140 -25.06 8.45 -5.05
C ASN A 140 -24.28 7.13 -5.24
N TYR A 141 -22.96 7.15 -5.14
CA TYR A 141 -22.14 5.95 -5.23
C TYR A 141 -22.12 5.23 -3.88
N LYS A 142 -22.59 3.98 -3.87
CA LYS A 142 -22.53 3.12 -2.68
C LYS A 142 -21.10 2.70 -2.43
N SER A 143 -20.53 3.17 -1.34
CA SER A 143 -19.11 2.93 -1.01
C SER A 143 -18.91 2.82 0.51
N ILE A 144 -17.68 2.51 0.91
CA ILE A 144 -17.28 2.44 2.33
C ILE A 144 -17.50 3.75 3.10
N VAL A 145 -17.60 4.91 2.42
CA VAL A 145 -17.84 6.21 3.05
C VAL A 145 -19.33 6.50 3.32
N GLN A 146 -20.26 5.68 2.80
CA GLN A 146 -21.68 5.91 2.98
C GLN A 146 -22.11 5.92 4.47
N PRO A 147 -21.71 4.95 5.32
CA PRO A 147 -22.10 4.99 6.73
C PRO A 147 -21.57 6.24 7.47
N TYR A 148 -20.42 6.76 7.07
CA TYR A 148 -19.88 8.00 7.62
C TYR A 148 -20.73 9.20 7.21
N ARG A 149 -21.10 9.31 5.92
CA ARG A 149 -21.99 10.40 5.44
C ARG A 149 -23.38 10.35 6.08
N GLU A 150 -23.87 9.17 6.42
CA GLU A 150 -25.13 8.97 7.13
C GLU A 150 -25.03 9.23 8.64
N GLY A 151 -23.88 9.65 9.15
CA GLY A 151 -23.65 9.93 10.55
C GLY A 151 -23.62 8.68 11.47
N LYS A 152 -23.47 7.48 10.88
CA LYS A 152 -23.43 6.21 11.61
C LYS A 152 -22.03 5.91 12.18
N ILE A 153 -20.99 6.56 11.67
CA ILE A 153 -19.60 6.40 12.06
C ILE A 153 -19.03 7.77 12.41
N LYS A 154 -18.30 7.87 13.53
CA LYS A 154 -17.67 9.11 14.00
C LYS A 154 -16.33 9.34 13.29
N ASP A 155 -15.87 10.59 13.28
CA ASP A 155 -14.57 10.99 12.72
C ASP A 155 -13.41 10.17 13.30
N SER A 156 -13.43 9.92 14.64
CA SER A 156 -12.41 9.12 15.31
C SER A 156 -12.28 7.72 14.73
N ASP A 157 -13.40 7.09 14.41
CA ASP A 157 -13.48 5.71 13.95
C ASP A 157 -13.16 5.60 12.45
N PHE A 158 -13.36 6.70 11.72
CA PHE A 158 -13.14 6.80 10.28
C PHE A 158 -11.85 7.56 9.89
N SER A 159 -11.06 7.97 10.87
CA SER A 159 -9.85 8.79 10.71
C SER A 159 -8.83 8.20 9.74
N ASN A 160 -8.70 6.87 9.70
CA ASN A 160 -7.80 6.15 8.78
C ASN A 160 -8.19 6.32 7.30
N THR A 161 -9.46 6.62 7.01
CA THR A 161 -9.93 6.93 5.65
C THR A 161 -9.90 8.44 5.41
N LEU A 162 -10.37 9.24 6.38
CA LEU A 162 -10.42 10.70 6.26
C LEU A 162 -9.05 11.34 6.01
N LYS A 163 -7.96 10.77 6.54
CA LYS A 163 -6.59 11.28 6.31
C LYS A 163 -6.25 11.43 4.82
N TYR A 164 -6.80 10.58 3.96
CA TYR A 164 -6.54 10.64 2.50
C TYR A 164 -7.15 11.86 1.83
N LEU A 165 -8.10 12.57 2.48
CA LEU A 165 -8.64 13.84 2.00
C LEU A 165 -7.80 15.05 2.42
N SER A 166 -6.75 14.85 3.20
CA SER A 166 -5.88 15.94 3.65
C SER A 166 -5.02 16.49 2.50
N LYS A 167 -4.63 17.76 2.62
CA LYS A 167 -3.70 18.40 1.67
C LYS A 167 -2.34 17.68 1.58
N GLU A 168 -1.93 16.97 2.62
CA GLU A 168 -0.69 16.19 2.60
C GLU A 168 -0.80 14.98 1.68
N PHE A 169 -1.91 14.24 1.74
CA PHE A 169 -2.15 13.12 0.84
C PHE A 169 -2.41 13.57 -0.59
N GLU A 170 -3.09 14.69 -0.80
CA GLU A 170 -3.23 15.31 -2.12
C GLU A 170 -1.85 15.64 -2.74
N LYS A 171 -0.94 16.24 -1.95
CA LYS A 171 0.44 16.53 -2.39
C LYS A 171 1.23 15.25 -2.68
N LEU A 172 1.06 14.20 -1.85
CA LEU A 172 1.71 12.91 -2.07
C LEU A 172 1.22 12.27 -3.36
N HIS A 173 -0.09 12.25 -3.58
CA HIS A 173 -0.71 11.79 -4.81
C HIS A 173 -0.10 12.48 -6.04
N HIS A 174 -0.13 13.81 -6.09
CA HIS A 174 0.45 14.56 -7.21
C HIS A 174 1.94 14.30 -7.39
N PHE A 175 2.71 14.18 -6.30
CA PHE A 175 4.11 13.82 -6.37
C PHE A 175 4.32 12.45 -7.03
N ILE A 176 3.55 11.43 -6.63
CA ILE A 176 3.63 10.09 -7.19
C ILE A 176 3.22 10.10 -8.66
N PHE A 177 2.04 10.66 -8.98
CA PHE A 177 1.53 10.70 -10.35
C PHE A 177 2.44 11.41 -11.34
N ASN A 178 3.21 12.40 -10.90
CA ASN A 178 4.19 13.05 -11.76
C ASN A 178 5.40 12.15 -12.09
N ASN A 179 5.68 11.13 -11.28
CA ASN A 179 6.90 10.32 -11.36
C ASN A 179 6.67 8.86 -11.76
N ILE A 180 5.42 8.37 -11.86
CA ILE A 180 5.13 7.01 -12.29
C ILE A 180 4.90 6.92 -13.80
N GLU A 181 5.15 5.75 -14.37
CA GLU A 181 4.81 5.41 -15.77
C GLU A 181 3.33 5.06 -15.92
N GLY A 182 2.75 4.41 -14.92
CA GLY A 182 1.37 4.00 -14.96
C GLY A 182 0.82 3.53 -13.62
N ILE A 183 -0.53 3.46 -13.57
CA ILE A 183 -1.28 2.96 -12.43
C ILE A 183 -2.20 1.82 -12.85
N ILE A 184 -2.28 0.79 -12.02
CA ILE A 184 -3.09 -0.42 -12.21
C ILE A 184 -4.15 -0.45 -11.11
N ALA A 185 -5.41 -0.73 -11.45
CA ALA A 185 -6.46 -0.99 -10.47
C ALA A 185 -6.47 -2.49 -10.10
N SER A 186 -6.56 -2.81 -8.82
CA SER A 186 -6.64 -4.19 -8.33
C SER A 186 -8.07 -4.75 -8.35
N ASP A 187 -9.09 -3.88 -8.31
CA ASP A 187 -10.50 -4.24 -8.41
C ASP A 187 -11.37 -3.08 -8.95
N MET A 188 -12.69 -3.30 -9.02
CA MET A 188 -13.64 -2.34 -9.59
C MET A 188 -13.75 -1.04 -8.81
N ASP A 189 -13.55 -1.06 -7.50
CA ASP A 189 -13.62 0.14 -6.65
C ASP A 189 -12.50 1.12 -6.97
N TYR A 190 -11.36 0.62 -7.46
CA TYR A 190 -10.26 1.46 -7.94
C TYR A 190 -10.35 1.74 -9.44
N HIS A 191 -10.91 0.82 -10.24
CA HIS A 191 -11.13 1.03 -11.68
C HIS A 191 -12.02 2.24 -11.95
N ILE A 192 -13.14 2.33 -11.25
CA ILE A 192 -14.15 3.38 -11.50
C ILE A 192 -13.56 4.79 -11.38
N PRO A 193 -12.86 5.16 -10.30
CA PRO A 193 -12.24 6.48 -10.18
C PRO A 193 -11.07 6.72 -11.13
N LEU A 194 -10.37 5.66 -11.56
CA LEU A 194 -9.16 5.77 -12.36
C LEU A 194 -9.38 5.75 -13.87
N LYS A 195 -10.55 5.31 -14.36
CA LYS A 195 -10.80 5.04 -15.78
C LYS A 195 -10.52 6.19 -16.76
N ASN A 196 -10.52 7.42 -16.27
CA ASN A 196 -10.26 8.62 -17.07
C ASN A 196 -8.84 9.21 -16.84
N GLU A 197 -8.04 8.60 -15.97
CA GLU A 197 -6.69 9.06 -15.69
C GLU A 197 -5.73 8.71 -16.84
N LYS A 198 -4.90 9.67 -17.26
CA LYS A 198 -3.98 9.49 -18.41
C LYS A 198 -2.99 8.34 -18.24
N LYS A 199 -2.59 8.05 -16.99
CA LYS A 199 -1.61 7.01 -16.66
C LYS A 199 -2.27 5.68 -16.29
N TYR A 200 -3.59 5.57 -16.43
CA TYR A 200 -4.31 4.35 -16.11
C TYR A 200 -4.04 3.25 -17.14
N LEU A 201 -3.55 2.10 -16.68
CA LEU A 201 -3.18 0.96 -17.53
C LEU A 201 -4.28 -0.12 -17.62
N GLY A 202 -5.25 -0.07 -16.72
CA GLY A 202 -6.35 -1.03 -16.71
C GLY A 202 -6.55 -1.73 -15.37
N LEU A 203 -7.60 -2.55 -15.33
CA LEU A 203 -7.93 -3.42 -14.20
C LEU A 203 -7.19 -4.74 -14.37
N ILE A 204 -6.33 -5.06 -13.41
CA ILE A 204 -5.67 -6.36 -13.31
C ILE A 204 -6.00 -6.93 -11.94
N GLN A 205 -6.76 -8.02 -11.92
CA GLN A 205 -7.15 -8.69 -10.69
C GLN A 205 -5.93 -9.19 -9.91
N ASN A 206 -6.09 -9.27 -8.59
CA ASN A 206 -5.04 -9.77 -7.72
C ASN A 206 -4.59 -11.18 -8.15
N PRO A 207 -3.28 -11.42 -8.27
CA PRO A 207 -2.77 -12.74 -8.67
C PRO A 207 -3.07 -13.78 -7.59
N ILE A 208 -3.48 -14.97 -8.03
CA ILE A 208 -3.74 -16.12 -7.18
C ILE A 208 -2.79 -17.27 -7.56
N ASN A 209 -2.25 -17.94 -6.56
CA ASN A 209 -1.49 -19.16 -6.78
C ASN A 209 -2.45 -20.36 -6.84
N GLN A 210 -2.56 -21.00 -7.99
CA GLN A 210 -3.48 -22.14 -8.20
C GLN A 210 -3.22 -23.31 -7.25
N VAL A 211 -1.97 -23.59 -6.90
CA VAL A 211 -1.61 -24.65 -5.95
C VAL A 211 -2.15 -24.34 -4.55
N THR A 212 -2.04 -23.08 -4.11
CA THR A 212 -2.57 -22.64 -2.81
C THR A 212 -4.09 -22.73 -2.78
N VAL A 213 -4.77 -22.40 -3.88
CA VAL A 213 -6.24 -22.50 -3.97
C VAL A 213 -6.67 -23.96 -3.97
N ALA A 214 -5.99 -24.83 -4.72
CA ALA A 214 -6.30 -26.27 -4.77
C ALA A 214 -6.11 -26.96 -3.41
N SER A 215 -5.08 -26.58 -2.62
CA SER A 215 -4.91 -27.10 -1.26
C SER A 215 -6.02 -26.62 -0.31
N ALA A 216 -6.41 -25.35 -0.40
CA ALA A 216 -7.50 -24.80 0.41
C ALA A 216 -8.86 -25.43 0.10
N THR A 217 -9.14 -25.80 -1.17
CA THR A 217 -10.39 -26.48 -1.55
C THR A 217 -10.45 -27.92 -1.09
N ASN A 218 -9.31 -28.61 -0.93
CA ASN A 218 -9.26 -29.96 -0.38
C ASN A 218 -9.50 -30.01 1.13
N ASP A 219 -9.32 -28.91 1.84
CA ASP A 219 -9.60 -28.77 3.29
C ASP A 219 -11.07 -28.42 3.60
N ILE A 220 -11.93 -28.22 2.60
CA ILE A 220 -13.37 -27.92 2.77
C ILE A 220 -14.23 -29.21 2.79
N SER A 221 -13.71 -30.33 3.22
CA SER A 221 -14.46 -31.59 3.37
C SER A 221 -15.56 -31.57 4.46
N TRP A 222 -15.64 -30.51 5.29
CA TRP A 222 -16.64 -30.37 6.34
C TRP A 222 -17.96 -29.72 5.90
N VAL A 223 -18.07 -29.23 4.67
CA VAL A 223 -19.28 -28.54 4.18
C VAL A 223 -20.38 -29.50 3.73
N ASN A 224 -20.09 -30.79 3.58
CA ASN A 224 -21.06 -31.79 3.09
C ASN A 224 -21.59 -32.79 4.13
N SER A 225 -21.42 -32.54 5.43
CA SER A 225 -22.01 -33.34 6.49
C SER A 225 -23.18 -32.62 7.18
N GLY A 226 -24.17 -32.23 6.42
CA GLY A 226 -25.43 -31.71 6.90
C GLY A 226 -26.55 -32.60 6.36
N ASP A 227 -26.87 -33.67 7.07
CA ASP A 227 -28.17 -34.31 7.08
C ASP A 227 -28.95 -33.77 8.27
#